data_0fff78909ff8d70f8c8a173df8a07924
#
_entry.id   0fff78909ff8d70f8c8a173df8a07924
#
_cell.length_a   1.000
_cell.length_b   1.000
_cell.length_c   1.000
_cell.angle_alpha   90.00
_cell.angle_beta   90.00
_cell.angle_gamma   90.00
#
_symmetry.space_group_name_H-M   'P 1'
#
loop_
_entity.id
_entity.type
_entity.pdbx_description
1 polymer ?
#
loop_
_entity_poly.entity_id
_entity_poly.type
_entity_poly.pdbx_seq_one_letter_code
_entity_poly.pdbx_strand_id
1 'polypeptide(L)'
;AAVGIDALGFVFYPGSQRFIAPEKAREIILSLPPFITTVGLFVNPSADEVNAICREVPVQVLQFHGREDSVFCNSFNRPYLKAIPIESDTNFALLEARFASATALLYDSFSLTGHGGSGQKFDWTYLPSTLKKPWVLAGGLNAGNIKEALQQTGALSLDVASGVESSPGIKDKEKLQAFLLEVKNAFLSVSR
;
A
#
# COMPACT_ATOMS: atom_id res chain seq x y z
N ALA A 1 10.06 10.97 5.55
CA ALA A 1 11.33 10.24 5.77
C ALA A 1 11.90 10.49 7.17
N ALA A 2 11.96 11.73 7.67
CA ALA A 2 12.53 12.04 8.99
C ALA A 2 11.78 11.39 10.20
N VAL A 3 10.62 10.82 10.00
CA VAL A 3 9.78 10.21 11.06
C VAL A 3 9.88 8.68 11.14
N GLY A 4 10.72 8.04 10.31
CA GLY A 4 10.96 6.57 10.39
C GLY A 4 10.01 5.74 9.54
N ILE A 5 9.73 6.16 8.31
CA ILE A 5 9.05 5.35 7.29
C ILE A 5 10.07 4.64 6.39
N ASP A 6 9.73 3.47 5.89
CA ASP A 6 10.58 2.64 5.02
C ASP A 6 10.29 2.86 3.53
N ALA A 7 9.07 3.28 3.20
CA ALA A 7 8.62 3.48 1.83
C ALA A 7 7.71 4.70 1.68
N LEU A 8 7.68 5.25 0.47
CA LEU A 8 6.80 6.36 0.10
C LEU A 8 6.09 6.05 -1.23
N GLY A 9 4.76 6.05 -1.21
CA GLY A 9 3.91 5.81 -2.37
C GLY A 9 3.55 7.10 -3.12
N PHE A 10 3.59 7.04 -4.45
CA PHE A 10 3.24 8.11 -5.38
C PHE A 10 2.12 7.61 -6.30
N VAL A 11 0.98 8.28 -6.29
CA VAL A 11 -0.24 7.83 -6.99
C VAL A 11 -0.28 8.44 -8.38
N PHE A 12 -0.10 7.62 -9.42
CA PHE A 12 -0.15 8.03 -10.83
C PHE A 12 -1.50 7.72 -11.50
N TYR A 13 -2.57 7.58 -10.72
CA TYR A 13 -3.93 7.39 -11.22
C TYR A 13 -4.69 8.73 -11.21
N PRO A 14 -5.01 9.32 -12.38
CA PRO A 14 -5.65 10.65 -12.46
C PRO A 14 -7.02 10.73 -11.79
N GLY A 15 -7.73 9.61 -11.65
CA GLY A 15 -9.01 9.54 -10.93
C GLY A 15 -8.91 9.63 -9.41
N SER A 16 -7.69 9.60 -8.86
CA SER A 16 -7.46 9.69 -7.43
C SER A 16 -7.31 11.14 -6.98
N GLN A 17 -7.91 11.49 -5.83
CA GLN A 17 -7.65 12.77 -5.16
C GLN A 17 -6.20 12.88 -4.64
N ARG A 18 -5.42 11.78 -4.69
CA ARG A 18 -4.00 11.70 -4.30
C ARG A 18 -3.08 11.68 -5.50
N PHE A 19 -3.62 11.93 -6.71
CA PHE A 19 -2.79 11.99 -7.92
C PHE A 19 -1.67 13.01 -7.77
N ILE A 20 -0.49 12.62 -8.25
CA ILE A 20 0.67 13.51 -8.33
C ILE A 20 1.23 13.50 -9.75
N ALA A 21 1.54 14.67 -10.28
CA ALA A 21 2.20 14.79 -11.58
C ALA A 21 3.61 14.17 -11.54
N PRO A 22 4.05 13.51 -12.63
CA PRO A 22 5.34 12.84 -12.70
C PRO A 22 6.52 13.73 -12.32
N GLU A 23 6.53 14.96 -12.82
CA GLU A 23 7.58 15.94 -12.58
C GLU A 23 7.70 16.26 -11.08
N LYS A 24 6.55 16.42 -10.42
CA LYS A 24 6.51 16.70 -8.98
C LYS A 24 6.91 15.49 -8.14
N ALA A 25 6.50 14.29 -8.54
CA ALA A 25 6.94 13.05 -7.91
C ALA A 25 8.46 12.89 -8.02
N ARG A 26 9.03 13.14 -9.21
CA ARG A 26 10.49 13.12 -9.45
C ARG A 26 11.24 14.10 -8.56
N GLU A 27 10.75 15.34 -8.46
CA GLU A 27 11.35 16.37 -7.59
C GLU A 27 11.42 15.89 -6.13
N ILE A 28 10.31 15.35 -5.61
CA ILE A 28 10.23 14.83 -4.24
C ILE A 28 11.19 13.64 -4.05
N ILE A 29 11.18 12.68 -4.97
CA ILE A 29 12.03 11.48 -4.88
C ILE A 29 13.50 11.85 -4.82
N LEU A 30 13.95 12.81 -5.65
CA LEU A 30 15.34 13.24 -5.68
C LEU A 30 15.78 13.98 -4.39
N SER A 31 14.83 14.46 -3.58
CA SER A 31 15.08 15.09 -2.28
C SER A 31 15.05 14.11 -1.09
N LEU A 32 14.66 12.86 -1.32
CA LEU A 32 14.57 11.87 -0.24
C LEU A 32 15.97 11.44 0.23
N PRO A 33 16.12 11.14 1.53
CA PRO A 33 17.33 10.49 2.02
C PRO A 33 17.46 9.07 1.42
N PRO A 34 18.67 8.51 1.40
CA PRO A 34 18.87 7.13 0.97
C PRO A 34 18.07 6.15 1.84
N PHE A 35 17.81 4.96 1.30
CA PHE A 35 17.08 3.85 1.96
C PHE A 35 15.57 4.06 2.16
N ILE A 36 14.97 5.05 1.50
CA ILE A 36 13.51 5.13 1.37
C ILE A 36 13.10 4.50 0.06
N THR A 37 12.34 3.40 0.12
CA THR A 37 11.78 2.76 -1.08
C THR A 37 10.71 3.64 -1.71
N THR A 38 10.80 3.87 -3.02
CA THR A 38 9.81 4.65 -3.77
C THR A 38 8.87 3.72 -4.53
N VAL A 39 7.57 3.87 -4.29
CA VAL A 39 6.52 3.01 -4.85
C VAL A 39 5.64 3.83 -5.78
N GLY A 40 5.52 3.41 -7.04
CA GLY A 40 4.59 4.01 -8.01
C GLY A 40 3.27 3.23 -8.03
N LEU A 41 2.16 3.89 -7.67
CA LEU A 41 0.83 3.27 -7.64
C LEU A 41 0.06 3.57 -8.92
N PHE A 42 -0.49 2.50 -9.51
CA PHE A 42 -1.27 2.52 -10.75
C PHE A 42 -2.61 1.82 -10.57
N VAL A 43 -3.62 2.24 -11.33
CA VAL A 43 -4.95 1.62 -11.38
C VAL A 43 -5.36 1.45 -12.84
N ASN A 44 -5.36 0.20 -13.33
CA ASN A 44 -5.69 -0.17 -14.70
C ASN A 44 -4.95 0.67 -15.77
N PRO A 45 -3.63 0.87 -15.63
CA PRO A 45 -2.87 1.64 -16.61
C PRO A 45 -2.66 0.84 -17.90
N SER A 46 -2.38 1.54 -19.00
CA SER A 46 -1.74 0.91 -20.17
C SER A 46 -0.25 0.66 -19.88
N ALA A 47 0.36 -0.24 -20.66
CA ALA A 47 1.80 -0.50 -20.55
C ALA A 47 2.64 0.75 -20.90
N ASP A 48 2.17 1.56 -21.84
CA ASP A 48 2.85 2.79 -22.24
C ASP A 48 2.86 3.84 -21.12
N GLU A 49 1.76 3.97 -20.37
CA GLU A 49 1.67 4.85 -19.20
C GLU A 49 2.66 4.42 -18.11
N VAL A 50 2.71 3.13 -17.75
CA VAL A 50 3.67 2.63 -16.76
C VAL A 50 5.10 2.88 -17.23
N ASN A 51 5.41 2.57 -18.50
CA ASN A 51 6.74 2.77 -19.06
C ASN A 51 7.14 4.23 -19.14
N ALA A 52 6.21 5.15 -19.47
CA ALA A 52 6.45 6.58 -19.47
C ALA A 52 6.83 7.08 -18.07
N ILE A 53 6.04 6.74 -17.06
CA ILE A 53 6.34 7.08 -15.66
C ILE A 53 7.68 6.49 -15.23
N CYS A 54 7.97 5.23 -15.54
CA CYS A 54 9.22 4.60 -15.14
C CYS A 54 10.48 5.18 -15.81
N ARG A 55 10.34 5.82 -16.97
CA ARG A 55 11.44 6.56 -17.62
C ARG A 55 11.70 7.91 -16.96
N GLU A 56 10.65 8.57 -16.50
CA GLU A 56 10.72 9.93 -15.97
C GLU A 56 10.96 9.97 -14.46
N VAL A 57 10.29 9.07 -13.73
CA VAL A 57 10.28 9.06 -12.27
C VAL A 57 11.06 7.83 -11.77
N PRO A 58 12.06 8.01 -10.90
CA PRO A 58 12.88 6.89 -10.39
C PRO A 58 12.15 6.09 -9.28
N VAL A 59 10.95 5.56 -9.60
CA VAL A 59 10.26 4.61 -8.72
C VAL A 59 10.97 3.26 -8.73
N GLN A 60 11.08 2.64 -7.59
CA GLN A 60 11.79 1.36 -7.41
C GLN A 60 10.85 0.16 -7.46
N VAL A 61 9.64 0.31 -6.94
CA VAL A 61 8.61 -0.74 -6.88
C VAL A 61 7.35 -0.23 -7.55
N LEU A 62 6.65 -1.10 -8.28
CA LEU A 62 5.35 -0.80 -8.86
C LEU A 62 4.26 -1.36 -7.94
N GLN A 63 3.16 -0.63 -7.77
CA GLN A 63 1.98 -1.12 -7.06
C GLN A 63 0.78 -1.07 -8.01
N PHE A 64 0.21 -2.21 -8.32
CA PHE A 64 -0.97 -2.35 -9.16
C PHE A 64 -2.22 -2.52 -8.30
N HIS A 65 -3.07 -1.51 -8.31
CA HIS A 65 -4.23 -1.41 -7.42
C HIS A 65 -5.58 -1.58 -8.15
N GLY A 66 -5.53 -1.97 -9.43
CA GLY A 66 -6.70 -2.21 -10.28
C GLY A 66 -6.96 -3.69 -10.51
N ARG A 67 -7.44 -4.00 -11.73
CA ARG A 67 -7.76 -5.36 -12.19
C ARG A 67 -6.66 -5.99 -13.04
N GLU A 68 -5.44 -5.45 -12.96
CA GLU A 68 -4.30 -5.93 -13.72
C GLU A 68 -4.05 -7.41 -13.40
N ASP A 69 -3.83 -8.21 -14.45
CA ASP A 69 -3.46 -9.62 -14.29
C ASP A 69 -1.96 -9.80 -14.00
N SER A 70 -1.58 -11.02 -13.65
CA SER A 70 -0.19 -11.32 -13.29
C SER A 70 0.78 -11.21 -14.46
N VAL A 71 0.32 -11.43 -15.70
CA VAL A 71 1.16 -11.31 -16.91
C VAL A 71 1.50 -9.84 -17.13
N PHE A 72 0.49 -8.97 -17.07
CA PHE A 72 0.70 -7.53 -17.15
C PHE A 72 1.62 -7.02 -16.04
N CYS A 73 1.33 -7.35 -14.79
CA CYS A 73 2.14 -6.89 -13.65
C CYS A 73 3.62 -7.28 -13.78
N ASN A 74 3.89 -8.46 -14.30
CA ASN A 74 5.26 -9.00 -14.45
C ASN A 74 6.02 -8.47 -15.69
N SER A 75 5.35 -7.80 -16.62
CA SER A 75 5.94 -7.39 -17.90
C SER A 75 6.95 -6.25 -17.82
N PHE A 76 7.06 -5.57 -16.67
CA PHE A 76 7.88 -4.36 -16.53
C PHE A 76 9.30 -4.61 -15.98
N ASN A 77 9.68 -5.86 -15.72
CA ASN A 77 11.00 -6.25 -15.15
C ASN A 77 11.35 -5.44 -13.88
N ARG A 78 10.37 -5.16 -13.04
CA ARG A 78 10.52 -4.45 -11.77
C ARG A 78 9.82 -5.21 -10.64
N PRO A 79 10.31 -5.11 -9.40
CA PRO A 79 9.56 -5.58 -8.25
C PRO A 79 8.17 -4.94 -8.22
N TYR A 80 7.14 -5.72 -7.89
CA TYR A 80 5.81 -5.17 -7.80
C TYR A 80 5.00 -5.72 -6.62
N LEU A 81 4.07 -4.90 -6.15
CA LEU A 81 3.01 -5.24 -5.21
C LEU A 81 1.69 -5.34 -5.98
N LYS A 82 0.87 -6.33 -5.66
CA LYS A 82 -0.51 -6.39 -6.16
C LYS A 82 -1.48 -6.13 -5.03
N ALA A 83 -2.25 -5.06 -5.14
CA ALA A 83 -3.34 -4.80 -4.23
C ALA A 83 -4.53 -5.71 -4.53
N ILE A 84 -5.04 -6.32 -3.48
CA ILE A 84 -6.16 -7.27 -3.49
C ILE A 84 -7.23 -6.72 -2.56
N PRO A 85 -8.43 -6.41 -3.07
CA PRO A 85 -9.57 -6.14 -2.21
C PRO A 85 -9.96 -7.43 -1.49
N ILE A 86 -10.23 -7.32 -0.19
CA ILE A 86 -10.67 -8.46 0.61
C ILE A 86 -12.18 -8.49 0.68
N GLU A 87 -12.74 -9.65 0.37
CA GLU A 87 -14.16 -9.96 0.46
C GLU A 87 -14.32 -11.27 1.24
N SER A 88 -15.54 -11.55 1.72
CA SER A 88 -15.81 -12.75 2.55
C SER A 88 -15.53 -14.08 1.83
N ASP A 89 -15.52 -14.09 0.51
CA ASP A 89 -15.25 -15.26 -0.34
C ASP A 89 -13.84 -15.22 -0.99
N THR A 90 -12.95 -14.36 -0.53
CA THR A 90 -11.60 -14.21 -1.08
C THR A 90 -10.81 -15.51 -0.95
N ASN A 91 -10.40 -16.09 -2.09
CA ASN A 91 -9.55 -17.28 -2.13
C ASN A 91 -8.06 -16.87 -2.13
N PHE A 92 -7.48 -16.73 -0.95
CA PHE A 92 -6.10 -16.31 -0.74
C PHE A 92 -5.08 -17.23 -1.42
N ALA A 93 -5.25 -18.56 -1.32
CA ALA A 93 -4.33 -19.51 -1.92
C ALA A 93 -4.28 -19.40 -3.45
N LEU A 94 -5.43 -19.17 -4.08
CA LEU A 94 -5.51 -18.94 -5.53
C LEU A 94 -4.83 -17.63 -5.93
N LEU A 95 -4.99 -16.56 -5.12
CA LEU A 95 -4.37 -15.26 -5.38
C LEU A 95 -2.85 -15.32 -5.21
N GLU A 96 -2.36 -15.99 -4.16
CA GLU A 96 -0.93 -16.22 -3.98
C GLU A 96 -0.31 -16.98 -5.15
N ALA A 97 -1.00 -18.03 -5.64
CA ALA A 97 -0.56 -18.79 -6.80
C ALA A 97 -0.61 -17.94 -8.10
N ARG A 98 -1.69 -17.18 -8.31
CA ARG A 98 -1.86 -16.31 -9.48
C ARG A 98 -0.81 -15.22 -9.57
N PHE A 99 -0.44 -14.61 -8.46
CA PHE A 99 0.55 -13.54 -8.37
C PHE A 99 1.87 -14.02 -7.76
N ALA A 100 2.29 -15.25 -8.10
CA ALA A 100 3.52 -15.84 -7.55
C ALA A 100 4.77 -14.97 -7.77
N SER A 101 4.84 -14.20 -8.86
CA SER A 101 5.95 -13.28 -9.19
C SER A 101 5.90 -11.94 -8.44
N ALA A 102 4.78 -11.59 -7.77
CA ALA A 102 4.73 -10.37 -6.98
C ALA A 102 5.70 -10.44 -5.79
N THR A 103 6.32 -9.33 -5.44
CA THR A 103 7.15 -9.22 -4.23
C THR A 103 6.32 -9.42 -2.97
N ALA A 104 5.13 -8.83 -2.93
CA ALA A 104 4.14 -9.05 -1.88
C ALA A 104 2.73 -8.80 -2.42
N LEU A 105 1.72 -9.31 -1.70
CA LEU A 105 0.33 -8.93 -1.89
C LEU A 105 -0.04 -7.87 -0.86
N LEU A 106 -0.71 -6.82 -1.30
CA LEU A 106 -1.23 -5.78 -0.42
C LEU A 106 -2.72 -6.03 -0.24
N TYR A 107 -3.12 -6.37 0.96
CA TYR A 107 -4.52 -6.63 1.30
C TYR A 107 -5.17 -5.34 1.79
N ASP A 108 -6.16 -4.87 1.02
CA ASP A 108 -6.85 -3.61 1.26
C ASP A 108 -8.33 -3.85 1.56
N SER A 109 -8.85 -3.15 2.54
CA SER A 109 -10.28 -3.10 2.85
C SER A 109 -11.11 -2.35 1.80
N PHE A 110 -10.46 -1.75 0.82
CA PHE A 110 -11.09 -0.91 -0.18
C PHE A 110 -11.60 -1.75 -1.34
N SER A 111 -12.92 -1.89 -1.49
CA SER A 111 -13.53 -2.41 -2.71
C SER A 111 -13.36 -1.42 -3.86
N LEU A 112 -12.92 -1.91 -5.04
CA LEU A 112 -12.84 -1.13 -6.30
C LEU A 112 -14.20 -0.56 -6.76
N THR A 113 -15.30 -0.95 -6.13
CA THR A 113 -16.67 -0.50 -6.47
C THR A 113 -17.03 0.87 -5.90
N GLY A 114 -16.07 1.59 -5.31
CA GLY A 114 -16.23 3.02 -5.00
C GLY A 114 -17.06 3.37 -3.77
N HIS A 115 -17.47 2.42 -2.97
CA HIS A 115 -18.18 2.68 -1.71
C HIS A 115 -17.22 2.82 -0.52
N GLY A 116 -16.04 3.33 -0.76
CA GLY A 116 -15.08 3.70 0.27
C GLY A 116 -15.42 5.05 0.89
N GLY A 117 -16.14 5.03 1.95
CA GLY A 117 -16.56 6.22 2.71
C GLY A 117 -17.54 5.89 3.81
N SER A 118 -17.96 4.62 3.91
CA SER A 118 -18.97 4.18 4.89
C SER A 118 -18.45 4.15 6.34
N GLY A 119 -17.18 4.41 6.60
CA GLY A 119 -16.60 4.27 7.95
C GLY A 119 -16.66 2.83 8.48
N GLN A 120 -17.07 1.87 7.66
CA GLN A 120 -17.10 0.47 8.06
C GLN A 120 -15.66 0.00 8.25
N LYS A 121 -15.37 -0.46 9.46
CA LYS A 121 -14.12 -1.14 9.79
C LYS A 121 -14.01 -2.37 8.88
N PHE A 122 -12.86 -2.52 8.25
CA PHE A 122 -12.49 -3.77 7.63
C PHE A 122 -12.56 -4.88 8.69
N ASP A 123 -13.22 -5.97 8.37
CA ASP A 123 -13.25 -7.13 9.25
C ASP A 123 -11.98 -7.96 9.00
N TRP A 124 -10.96 -7.75 9.81
CA TRP A 124 -9.68 -8.45 9.72
C TRP A 124 -9.80 -9.95 9.92
N THR A 125 -10.96 -10.45 10.41
CA THR A 125 -11.20 -11.89 10.56
C THR A 125 -11.27 -12.64 9.23
N TYR A 126 -11.44 -11.93 8.11
CA TYR A 126 -11.37 -12.54 6.77
C TYR A 126 -9.95 -12.93 6.36
N LEU A 127 -8.92 -12.35 7.01
CA LEU A 127 -7.55 -12.76 6.72
C LEU A 127 -7.26 -14.13 7.35
N PRO A 128 -6.69 -15.08 6.58
CA PRO A 128 -6.31 -16.36 7.13
C PRO A 128 -5.16 -16.23 8.13
N SER A 129 -5.10 -17.08 9.11
CA SER A 129 -4.04 -17.10 10.13
C SER A 129 -2.63 -17.33 9.55
N THR A 130 -2.56 -17.88 8.34
CA THR A 130 -1.29 -18.17 7.65
C THR A 130 -1.37 -17.79 6.18
N LEU A 131 -0.57 -16.82 5.79
CA LEU A 131 -0.29 -16.45 4.40
C LEU A 131 1.13 -16.90 4.08
N LYS A 132 1.33 -17.54 2.92
CA LYS A 132 2.65 -18.07 2.52
C LYS A 132 3.52 -17.02 1.88
N LYS A 133 2.88 -16.09 1.16
CA LYS A 133 3.56 -15.00 0.47
C LYS A 133 3.75 -13.81 1.41
N PRO A 134 4.85 -13.02 1.27
CA PRO A 134 4.94 -11.72 1.93
C PRO A 134 3.72 -10.86 1.61
N TRP A 135 3.24 -10.16 2.60
CA TRP A 135 2.03 -9.35 2.45
C TRP A 135 2.07 -8.06 3.26
N VAL A 136 1.25 -7.11 2.86
CA VAL A 136 1.11 -5.77 3.46
C VAL A 136 -0.35 -5.59 3.86
N LEU A 137 -0.59 -5.15 5.08
CA LEU A 137 -1.92 -4.75 5.53
C LEU A 137 -2.18 -3.30 5.16
N ALA A 138 -3.29 -3.06 4.50
CA ALA A 138 -3.77 -1.73 4.12
C ALA A 138 -5.25 -1.53 4.49
N GLY A 139 -5.79 -0.37 4.15
CA GLY A 139 -7.21 -0.07 4.30
C GLY A 139 -7.60 0.50 5.65
N GLY A 140 -7.87 1.81 5.71
CA GLY A 140 -8.44 2.50 6.86
C GLY A 140 -7.58 2.52 8.13
N LEU A 141 -6.31 2.12 8.06
CA LEU A 141 -5.39 2.13 9.19
C LEU A 141 -5.16 3.56 9.72
N ASN A 142 -5.09 3.69 11.04
CA ASN A 142 -4.81 4.95 11.74
C ASN A 142 -4.31 4.65 13.17
N ALA A 143 -3.87 5.67 13.90
CA ALA A 143 -3.34 5.50 15.26
C ALA A 143 -4.36 4.88 16.25
N GLY A 144 -5.66 5.05 16.01
CA GLY A 144 -6.71 4.54 16.92
C GLY A 144 -7.02 3.04 16.71
N ASN A 145 -6.64 2.44 15.57
CA ASN A 145 -6.98 1.05 15.27
C ASN A 145 -5.78 0.13 14.99
N ILE A 146 -4.58 0.69 14.81
CA ILE A 146 -3.41 -0.10 14.39
C ILE A 146 -3.01 -1.17 15.40
N LYS A 147 -3.15 -0.92 16.69
CA LYS A 147 -2.84 -1.91 17.72
C LYS A 147 -3.75 -3.14 17.59
N GLU A 148 -5.06 -2.92 17.45
CA GLU A 148 -6.04 -3.99 17.24
C GLU A 148 -5.75 -4.74 15.93
N ALA A 149 -5.50 -4.01 14.84
CA ALA A 149 -5.15 -4.58 13.54
C ALA A 149 -3.95 -5.54 13.63
N LEU A 150 -2.87 -5.12 14.27
CA LEU A 150 -1.66 -5.92 14.44
C LEU A 150 -1.90 -7.15 15.32
N GLN A 151 -2.69 -7.02 16.38
CA GLN A 151 -3.03 -8.14 17.27
C GLN A 151 -3.89 -9.21 16.57
N GLN A 152 -4.83 -8.79 15.72
CA GLN A 152 -5.71 -9.72 15.02
C GLN A 152 -5.06 -10.37 13.80
N THR A 153 -4.20 -9.64 13.09
CA THR A 153 -3.67 -10.09 11.79
C THR A 153 -2.24 -10.61 11.85
N GLY A 154 -1.45 -10.19 12.83
CA GLY A 154 -0.01 -10.47 12.87
C GLY A 154 0.78 -9.80 11.75
N ALA A 155 0.25 -8.76 11.11
CA ALA A 155 0.90 -8.07 10.00
C ALA A 155 2.26 -7.52 10.40
N LEU A 156 3.29 -7.74 9.55
CA LEU A 156 4.63 -7.20 9.72
C LEU A 156 4.93 -6.01 8.81
N SER A 157 4.07 -5.77 7.82
CA SER A 157 4.18 -4.67 6.86
C SER A 157 2.84 -3.95 6.75
N LEU A 158 2.89 -2.63 6.74
CA LEU A 158 1.71 -1.77 6.82
C LEU A 158 1.75 -0.72 5.72
N ASP A 159 0.60 -0.44 5.11
CA ASP A 159 0.39 0.72 4.24
C ASP A 159 -0.69 1.63 4.81
N VAL A 160 -0.40 2.91 4.95
CA VAL A 160 -1.32 3.91 5.49
C VAL A 160 -1.39 5.14 4.59
N ALA A 161 -2.61 5.52 4.22
CA ALA A 161 -2.86 6.72 3.45
C ALA A 161 -3.69 7.74 4.25
N SER A 162 -5.02 7.61 4.24
CA SER A 162 -5.95 8.59 4.81
C SER A 162 -5.81 8.78 6.32
N GLY A 163 -5.46 7.72 7.06
CA GLY A 163 -5.34 7.78 8.52
C GLY A 163 -4.24 8.71 9.05
N VAL A 164 -3.33 9.14 8.17
CA VAL A 164 -2.24 10.07 8.50
C VAL A 164 -2.25 11.33 7.61
N GLU A 165 -3.40 11.67 7.04
CA GLU A 165 -3.59 12.86 6.20
C GLU A 165 -4.40 13.95 6.90
N SER A 166 -4.09 15.20 6.62
CA SER A 166 -4.94 16.37 6.96
C SER A 166 -6.01 16.59 5.88
N SER A 167 -5.67 16.30 4.63
CA SER A 167 -6.55 16.25 3.47
C SER A 167 -5.97 15.28 2.43
N PRO A 168 -6.75 14.78 1.45
CA PRO A 168 -6.25 13.82 0.48
C PRO A 168 -4.93 14.23 -0.17
N GLY A 169 -3.90 13.38 -0.04
CA GLY A 169 -2.54 13.62 -0.55
C GLY A 169 -1.64 14.47 0.35
N ILE A 170 -2.16 15.12 1.38
CA ILE A 170 -1.39 15.96 2.31
C ILE A 170 -1.19 15.24 3.64
N LYS A 171 0.02 14.75 3.87
CA LYS A 171 0.36 14.05 5.11
C LYS A 171 0.44 15.00 6.29
N ASP A 172 -0.17 14.62 7.40
CA ASP A 172 -0.14 15.32 8.68
C ASP A 172 1.00 14.74 9.54
N LYS A 173 1.90 15.60 9.98
CA LYS A 173 3.08 15.18 10.74
C LYS A 173 2.71 14.58 12.09
N GLU A 174 1.75 15.16 12.78
CA GLU A 174 1.34 14.71 14.13
C GLU A 174 0.63 13.36 14.04
N LYS A 175 -0.29 13.21 13.08
CA LYS A 175 -0.97 11.94 12.84
C LYS A 175 0.01 10.84 12.44
N LEU A 176 1.00 11.15 11.61
CA LEU A 176 2.02 10.19 11.20
C LEU A 176 2.89 9.77 12.39
N GLN A 177 3.31 10.71 13.24
CA GLN A 177 4.08 10.40 14.45
C GLN A 177 3.27 9.58 15.45
N ALA A 178 1.98 9.90 15.66
CA ALA A 178 1.09 9.13 16.50
C ALA A 178 0.92 7.70 15.98
N PHE A 179 0.70 7.53 14.67
CA PHE A 179 0.60 6.22 14.05
C PHE A 179 1.86 5.37 14.25
N LEU A 180 3.04 5.92 13.97
CA LEU A 180 4.31 5.22 14.13
C LEU A 180 4.62 4.87 15.59
N LEU A 181 4.21 5.72 16.54
CA LEU A 181 4.34 5.43 17.98
C LEU A 181 3.49 4.22 18.36
N GLU A 182 2.24 4.17 17.92
CA GLU A 182 1.35 3.03 18.19
C GLU A 182 1.82 1.74 17.53
N VAL A 183 2.34 1.80 16.30
CA VAL A 183 2.99 0.66 15.64
C VAL A 183 4.15 0.12 16.51
N LYS A 184 5.05 1.00 16.93
CA LYS A 184 6.19 0.63 17.78
C LYS A 184 5.75 0.00 19.10
N ASN A 185 4.77 0.60 19.78
CA ASN A 185 4.22 0.10 21.04
C ASN A 185 3.60 -1.29 20.86
N ALA A 186 2.86 -1.51 19.78
CA ALA A 186 2.25 -2.79 19.49
C ALA A 186 3.31 -3.90 19.29
N PHE A 187 4.35 -3.66 18.49
CA PHE A 187 5.43 -4.64 18.30
C PHE A 187 6.20 -4.95 19.60
N LEU A 188 6.47 -3.96 20.44
CA LEU A 188 7.11 -4.18 21.73
C LEU A 188 6.24 -5.00 22.69
N SER A 189 4.94 -4.97 22.56
CA SER A 189 4.00 -5.74 23.39
C SER A 189 3.89 -7.21 22.98
N VAL A 190 4.18 -7.55 21.73
CA VAL A 190 4.12 -8.92 21.19
C VAL A 190 5.43 -9.69 21.45
N SER A 191 6.53 -8.97 21.70
CA SER A 191 7.86 -9.55 21.95
C SER A 191 8.10 -9.98 23.41
N ARG A 192 7.06 -9.94 24.24
CA ARG A 192 7.08 -10.41 25.64
C ARG A 192 6.16 -11.61 25.82
#